data_7cb3e6cfcd7daf30264828ac2f97fb39
#
_entry.id   7cb3e6cfcd7daf30264828ac2f97fb39
#
_cell.length_a   1.000
_cell.length_b   1.000
_cell.length_c   1.000
_cell.angle_alpha   90.00
_cell.angle_beta   90.00
_cell.angle_gamma   90.00
#
_symmetry.space_group_name_H-M   'P 1'
#
loop_
_entity.id
_entity.type
_entity.pdbx_description
1 polymer ?
#
loop_
_entity_poly.entity_id
_entity_poly.type
_entity_poly.pdbx_seq_one_letter_code
_entity_poly.pdbx_strand_id
1 'polypeptide(L)'
;DQKRSKVFTYDEEGNLLFAFGDTGRQLGNISSKGLAGVVYQGDSMLLLDKTAKSFTVYQRTEYGDILINALHNQNERQYDRAIDDWTEILKRNSNFDAAYIGIGNALYQSGQHKEAISYFKSAYDTSHYSSAYQELRKEWISKFILLIPVFVVAICLAWTKFMKFAKRVNKRVATSGKKPTYGQELLYAFHVIFHPFDGFWDLKHEKRGSVRAGATILGITILTFYYNAIGKGYIVNPQGQYSSILAVVLSVCVPLALWIVANWCLT
;
A
#
# COMPACT_ATOMS: atom_id res chain seq x y z
N ASP A 1 4.76 -23.43 25.96
CA ASP A 1 5.92 -24.12 25.37
C ASP A 1 6.84 -24.62 26.45
N GLN A 2 6.84 -25.94 26.64
CA GLN A 2 7.65 -26.61 27.68
C GLN A 2 9.16 -26.49 27.44
N LYS A 3 9.61 -26.44 26.19
CA LYS A 3 11.04 -26.37 25.86
C LYS A 3 11.64 -25.01 26.21
N ARG A 4 10.85 -23.97 26.06
CA ARG A 4 11.27 -22.56 26.31
C ARG A 4 10.82 -22.06 27.68
N SER A 5 10.04 -22.85 28.43
CA SER A 5 9.43 -22.47 29.70
C SER A 5 8.63 -21.15 29.57
N LYS A 6 7.94 -20.99 28.46
CA LYS A 6 7.14 -19.79 28.16
C LYS A 6 5.67 -20.13 27.95
N VAL A 7 4.81 -19.22 28.41
CA VAL A 7 3.38 -19.22 28.16
C VAL A 7 3.10 -18.16 27.10
N PHE A 8 2.36 -18.52 26.07
CA PHE A 8 1.93 -17.64 24.99
C PHE A 8 0.42 -17.53 25.07
N THR A 9 -0.08 -16.32 25.05
CA THR A 9 -1.51 -16.02 25.09
C THR A 9 -1.93 -15.47 23.73
N TYR A 10 -3.00 -16.01 23.18
CA TYR A 10 -3.54 -15.65 21.88
C TYR A 10 -5.00 -15.18 22.04
N ASP A 11 -5.46 -14.33 21.12
CA ASP A 11 -6.88 -14.06 20.95
C ASP A 11 -7.62 -15.22 20.26
N GLU A 12 -8.93 -15.06 20.05
CA GLU A 12 -9.76 -16.07 19.37
C GLU A 12 -9.41 -16.24 17.88
N GLU A 13 -8.78 -15.23 17.26
CA GLU A 13 -8.34 -15.24 15.87
C GLU A 13 -6.93 -15.80 15.71
N GLY A 14 -6.25 -16.11 16.81
CA GLY A 14 -4.90 -16.70 16.83
C GLY A 14 -3.75 -15.68 16.80
N ASN A 15 -4.04 -14.40 17.00
CA ASN A 15 -2.99 -13.38 17.12
C ASN A 15 -2.33 -13.45 18.49
N LEU A 16 -1.00 -13.35 18.52
CA LEU A 16 -0.25 -13.34 19.76
C LEU A 16 -0.48 -12.03 20.52
N LEU A 17 -1.04 -12.13 21.72
CA LEU A 17 -1.26 -10.97 22.58
C LEU A 17 -0.03 -10.67 23.44
N PHE A 18 0.46 -11.66 24.17
CA PHE A 18 1.67 -11.54 25.00
C PHE A 18 2.28 -12.91 25.29
N ALA A 19 3.54 -12.88 25.67
CA ALA A 19 4.26 -14.06 26.14
C ALA A 19 4.97 -13.72 27.46
N PHE A 20 4.95 -14.64 28.40
CA PHE A 20 5.60 -14.48 29.70
C PHE A 20 6.22 -15.80 30.17
N GLY A 21 6.97 -15.72 31.28
CA GLY A 21 7.78 -16.81 31.78
C GLY A 21 9.14 -16.91 31.10
N ASP A 22 10.12 -17.39 31.82
CA ASP A 22 11.45 -17.71 31.32
C ASP A 22 12.05 -18.82 32.14
N THR A 23 13.18 -19.38 31.69
CA THR A 23 13.91 -20.44 32.40
C THR A 23 14.75 -19.83 33.51
N GLY A 24 14.58 -20.28 34.73
CA GLY A 24 15.40 -19.80 35.83
C GLY A 24 14.87 -20.12 37.21
N ARG A 25 15.57 -19.62 38.24
CA ARG A 25 15.19 -19.74 39.67
C ARG A 25 14.64 -18.44 40.25
N GLN A 26 14.48 -17.41 39.44
CA GLN A 26 13.91 -16.15 39.90
C GLN A 26 12.39 -16.27 40.05
N LEU A 27 11.78 -15.44 40.89
CA LEU A 27 10.33 -15.34 41.04
C LEU A 27 9.68 -15.07 39.67
N GLY A 28 8.68 -15.87 39.34
CA GLY A 28 8.02 -15.80 38.03
C GLY A 28 8.67 -16.61 36.92
N ASN A 29 9.83 -17.24 37.13
CA ASN A 29 10.44 -18.13 36.17
C ASN A 29 10.03 -19.61 36.42
N ILE A 30 10.10 -20.40 35.38
CA ILE A 30 9.71 -21.82 35.36
C ILE A 30 10.97 -22.66 35.17
N SER A 31 11.06 -23.79 35.86
CA SER A 31 12.19 -24.68 35.69
C SER A 31 12.27 -25.21 34.26
N SER A 32 13.49 -25.41 33.74
CA SER A 32 13.69 -25.95 32.40
C SER A 32 12.92 -27.28 32.22
N LYS A 33 12.05 -27.32 31.20
CA LYS A 33 11.13 -28.47 30.95
C LYS A 33 10.18 -28.80 32.12
N GLY A 34 10.01 -27.88 33.06
CA GLY A 34 9.18 -28.06 34.25
C GLY A 34 7.69 -27.87 34.01
N LEU A 35 7.31 -27.04 33.05
CA LEU A 35 5.92 -26.67 32.78
C LEU A 35 5.10 -27.94 32.42
N ALA A 36 4.17 -28.31 33.30
CA ALA A 36 3.32 -29.50 33.13
C ALA A 36 1.86 -29.14 32.84
N GLY A 37 1.38 -28.00 33.33
CA GLY A 37 0.00 -27.55 33.12
C GLY A 37 -0.16 -26.06 33.36
N VAL A 38 -1.18 -25.51 32.73
CA VAL A 38 -1.62 -24.12 32.88
C VAL A 38 -3.14 -24.12 33.06
N VAL A 39 -3.64 -23.47 34.08
CA VAL A 39 -5.07 -23.39 34.39
C VAL A 39 -5.41 -21.96 34.82
N TYR A 40 -6.50 -21.45 34.33
CA TYR A 40 -7.09 -20.20 34.81
C TYR A 40 -7.98 -20.43 36.02
N GLN A 41 -7.85 -19.58 37.03
CA GLN A 41 -8.69 -19.52 38.20
C GLN A 41 -9.09 -18.05 38.46
N GLY A 42 -10.26 -17.66 37.98
CA GLY A 42 -10.66 -16.25 37.97
C GLY A 42 -9.68 -15.38 37.20
N ASP A 43 -9.11 -14.36 37.83
CA ASP A 43 -8.18 -13.41 37.26
C ASP A 43 -6.71 -13.88 37.34
N SER A 44 -6.48 -15.04 37.93
CA SER A 44 -5.16 -15.60 38.12
C SER A 44 -4.90 -16.80 37.21
N MET A 45 -3.65 -16.97 36.81
CA MET A 45 -3.20 -18.14 36.07
C MET A 45 -2.27 -18.96 36.94
N LEU A 46 -2.59 -20.25 37.09
CA LEU A 46 -1.83 -21.21 37.85
C LEU A 46 -0.99 -22.03 36.90
N LEU A 47 0.33 -22.03 37.09
CA LEU A 47 1.27 -22.87 36.37
C LEU A 47 1.83 -23.96 37.27
N LEU A 48 1.74 -25.20 36.81
CA LEU A 48 2.33 -26.36 37.50
C LEU A 48 3.73 -26.60 36.94
N ASP A 49 4.74 -26.50 37.82
CA ASP A 49 6.11 -26.91 37.54
C ASP A 49 6.39 -28.29 38.18
N LYS A 50 6.44 -29.32 37.35
CA LYS A 50 6.69 -30.70 37.81
C LYS A 50 8.13 -30.92 38.29
N THR A 51 9.09 -30.14 37.80
CA THR A 51 10.52 -30.26 38.18
C THR A 51 10.77 -29.62 39.52
N ALA A 52 10.22 -28.41 39.72
CA ALA A 52 10.29 -27.73 41.02
C ALA A 52 9.25 -28.26 42.02
N LYS A 53 8.29 -29.11 41.59
CA LYS A 53 7.16 -29.58 42.38
C LYS A 53 6.39 -28.44 43.06
N SER A 54 6.17 -27.36 42.33
CA SER A 54 5.55 -26.14 42.83
C SER A 54 4.50 -25.59 41.88
N PHE A 55 3.62 -24.79 42.43
CA PHE A 55 2.68 -23.96 41.65
C PHE A 55 3.17 -22.52 41.65
N THR A 56 3.18 -21.92 40.48
CA THR A 56 3.41 -20.47 40.34
C THR A 56 2.08 -19.81 39.99
N VAL A 57 1.72 -18.81 40.77
CA VAL A 57 0.50 -18.02 40.54
C VAL A 57 0.91 -16.73 39.83
N TYR A 58 0.37 -16.51 38.65
CA TYR A 58 0.51 -15.25 37.93
C TYR A 58 -0.79 -14.49 38.06
N GLN A 59 -0.70 -13.25 38.51
CA GLN A 59 -1.82 -12.32 38.58
C GLN A 59 -1.73 -11.36 37.42
N ARG A 60 -2.87 -11.03 36.81
CA ARG A 60 -2.88 -10.03 35.75
C ARG A 60 -2.43 -8.68 36.28
N THR A 61 -1.68 -7.97 35.45
CA THR A 61 -1.33 -6.57 35.69
C THR A 61 -2.44 -5.68 35.18
N GLU A 62 -2.46 -4.41 35.60
CA GLU A 62 -3.37 -3.40 35.05
C GLU A 62 -3.32 -3.34 33.50
N TYR A 63 -2.13 -3.46 32.90
CA TYR A 63 -1.97 -3.55 31.45
C TYR A 63 -2.69 -4.77 30.85
N GLY A 64 -2.59 -5.91 31.50
CA GLY A 64 -3.29 -7.14 31.10
C GLY A 64 -4.81 -7.00 31.22
N ASP A 65 -5.29 -6.30 32.25
CA ASP A 65 -6.73 -6.06 32.42
C ASP A 65 -7.27 -5.13 31.31
N ILE A 66 -6.56 -4.05 30.97
CA ILE A 66 -6.95 -3.17 29.86
C ILE A 66 -6.98 -3.95 28.54
N LEU A 67 -5.99 -4.81 28.28
CA LEU A 67 -5.94 -5.63 27.09
C LEU A 67 -7.15 -6.58 26.98
N ILE A 68 -7.48 -7.27 28.06
CA ILE A 68 -8.63 -8.20 28.09
C ILE A 68 -9.94 -7.41 27.95
N ASN A 69 -10.06 -6.24 28.59
CA ASN A 69 -11.23 -5.37 28.44
C ASN A 69 -11.39 -4.88 27.00
N ALA A 70 -10.29 -4.49 26.32
CA ALA A 70 -10.34 -4.08 24.93
C ALA A 70 -10.89 -5.18 24.02
N LEU A 71 -10.43 -6.42 24.18
CA LEU A 71 -10.94 -7.59 23.45
C LEU A 71 -12.40 -7.88 23.79
N HIS A 72 -12.75 -7.86 25.08
CA HIS A 72 -14.13 -8.08 25.53
C HIS A 72 -15.09 -7.03 24.95
N ASN A 73 -14.74 -5.75 25.06
CA ASN A 73 -15.54 -4.65 24.52
C ASN A 73 -15.69 -4.74 23.00
N GLN A 74 -14.64 -5.20 22.29
CA GLN A 74 -14.71 -5.44 20.86
C GLN A 74 -15.67 -6.57 20.50
N ASN A 75 -15.63 -7.69 21.22
CA ASN A 75 -16.52 -8.84 21.02
C ASN A 75 -17.98 -8.51 21.34
N GLU A 76 -18.21 -7.69 22.38
CA GLU A 76 -19.53 -7.17 22.77
C GLU A 76 -20.02 -6.02 21.87
N ARG A 77 -19.27 -5.68 20.82
CA ARG A 77 -19.55 -4.57 19.87
C ARG A 77 -19.64 -3.19 20.53
N GLN A 78 -18.97 -3.01 21.67
CA GLN A 78 -18.81 -1.72 22.33
C GLN A 78 -17.60 -0.99 21.77
N TYR A 79 -17.68 -0.65 20.48
CA TYR A 79 -16.52 -0.20 19.70
C TYR A 79 -15.85 1.05 20.25
N ASP A 80 -16.60 2.02 20.76
CA ASP A 80 -16.02 3.25 21.33
C ASP A 80 -15.16 2.93 22.56
N ARG A 81 -15.64 2.07 23.45
CA ARG A 81 -14.86 1.62 24.61
C ARG A 81 -13.64 0.79 24.22
N ALA A 82 -13.80 -0.09 23.22
CA ALA A 82 -12.68 -0.86 22.70
C ALA A 82 -11.58 0.07 22.13
N ILE A 83 -11.95 1.13 21.41
CA ILE A 83 -11.00 2.13 20.90
C ILE A 83 -10.28 2.84 22.04
N ASP A 84 -10.98 3.23 23.10
CA ASP A 84 -10.37 3.88 24.27
C ASP A 84 -9.36 2.95 24.95
N ASP A 85 -9.73 1.69 25.20
CA ASP A 85 -8.87 0.68 25.82
C ASP A 85 -7.62 0.39 24.95
N TRP A 86 -7.81 0.17 23.65
CA TRP A 86 -6.70 -0.02 22.72
C TRP A 86 -5.79 1.21 22.63
N THR A 87 -6.37 2.40 22.70
CA THR A 87 -5.58 3.65 22.72
C THR A 87 -4.73 3.75 23.97
N GLU A 88 -5.27 3.33 25.13
CA GLU A 88 -4.52 3.30 26.38
C GLU A 88 -3.35 2.28 26.30
N ILE A 89 -3.56 1.14 25.65
CA ILE A 89 -2.48 0.18 25.34
C ILE A 89 -1.39 0.84 24.50
N LEU A 90 -1.73 1.57 23.44
CA LEU A 90 -0.75 2.25 22.58
C LEU A 90 0.03 3.36 23.28
N LYS A 91 -0.58 4.05 24.26
CA LYS A 91 0.16 5.03 25.09
C LYS A 91 1.27 4.37 25.91
N ARG A 92 1.06 3.13 26.36
CA ARG A 92 2.04 2.36 27.14
C ARG A 92 3.03 1.58 26.25
N ASN A 93 2.57 1.13 25.08
CA ASN A 93 3.38 0.38 24.10
C ASN A 93 2.98 0.76 22.67
N SER A 94 3.63 1.77 22.12
CA SER A 94 3.36 2.30 20.79
C SER A 94 3.70 1.34 19.63
N ASN A 95 4.44 0.27 19.90
CA ASN A 95 4.84 -0.72 18.89
C ASN A 95 3.99 -2.00 18.95
N PHE A 96 2.81 -1.95 19.55
CA PHE A 96 1.95 -3.11 19.67
C PHE A 96 0.96 -3.17 18.51
N ASP A 97 1.32 -3.90 17.46
CA ASP A 97 0.56 -4.01 16.20
C ASP A 97 -0.89 -4.46 16.42
N ALA A 98 -1.13 -5.40 17.37
CA ALA A 98 -2.47 -5.88 17.70
C ALA A 98 -3.41 -4.75 18.17
N ALA A 99 -2.90 -3.71 18.83
CA ALA A 99 -3.72 -2.58 19.23
C ALA A 99 -4.11 -1.71 18.04
N TYR A 100 -3.21 -1.50 17.08
CA TYR A 100 -3.57 -0.80 15.83
C TYR A 100 -4.63 -1.58 15.04
N ILE A 101 -4.49 -2.92 14.97
CA ILE A 101 -5.48 -3.78 14.32
C ILE A 101 -6.81 -3.73 15.08
N GLY A 102 -6.79 -3.77 16.41
CA GLY A 102 -7.97 -3.68 17.26
C GLY A 102 -8.75 -2.38 17.05
N ILE A 103 -8.07 -1.22 17.08
CA ILE A 103 -8.70 0.08 16.77
C ILE A 103 -9.23 0.08 15.33
N GLY A 104 -8.44 -0.37 14.38
CA GLY A 104 -8.84 -0.46 12.98
C GLY A 104 -10.11 -1.29 12.79
N ASN A 105 -10.20 -2.45 13.44
CA ASN A 105 -11.37 -3.33 13.41
C ASN A 105 -12.60 -2.67 14.07
N ALA A 106 -12.43 -2.03 15.21
CA ALA A 106 -13.54 -1.33 15.88
C ALA A 106 -14.09 -0.19 15.01
N LEU A 107 -13.21 0.61 14.40
CA LEU A 107 -13.57 1.66 13.45
C LEU A 107 -14.23 1.10 12.18
N TYR A 108 -13.70 0.00 11.65
CA TYR A 108 -14.27 -0.66 10.47
C TYR A 108 -15.71 -1.15 10.73
N GLN A 109 -15.92 -1.82 11.85
CA GLN A 109 -17.23 -2.33 12.24
C GLN A 109 -18.24 -1.22 12.58
N SER A 110 -17.77 -0.06 13.06
CA SER A 110 -18.60 1.13 13.26
C SER A 110 -18.86 1.94 11.98
N GLY A 111 -18.35 1.48 10.82
CA GLY A 111 -18.55 2.14 9.53
C GLY A 111 -17.59 3.30 9.24
N GLN A 112 -16.61 3.54 10.10
CA GLN A 112 -15.60 4.59 9.93
C GLN A 112 -14.42 4.09 9.09
N HIS A 113 -14.70 3.64 7.86
CA HIS A 113 -13.73 2.94 7.01
C HIS A 113 -12.50 3.78 6.66
N LYS A 114 -12.66 5.11 6.55
CA LYS A 114 -11.57 6.02 6.22
C LYS A 114 -10.53 6.12 7.34
N GLU A 115 -10.99 6.19 8.58
CA GLU A 115 -10.14 6.23 9.78
C GLU A 115 -9.47 4.86 9.99
N ALA A 116 -10.22 3.76 9.85
CA ALA A 116 -9.73 2.38 9.97
C ALA A 116 -8.51 2.11 9.06
N ILE A 117 -8.52 2.62 7.82
CA ILE A 117 -7.41 2.48 6.86
C ILE A 117 -6.08 2.98 7.44
N SER A 118 -6.08 4.08 8.20
CA SER A 118 -4.85 4.64 8.77
C SER A 118 -4.24 3.73 9.83
N TYR A 119 -5.05 3.10 10.64
CA TYR A 119 -4.62 2.16 11.68
C TYR A 119 -4.10 0.84 11.09
N PHE A 120 -4.81 0.25 10.12
CA PHE A 120 -4.33 -0.94 9.40
C PHE A 120 -3.02 -0.70 8.67
N LYS A 121 -2.84 0.50 8.11
CA LYS A 121 -1.56 0.90 7.49
C LYS A 121 -0.43 0.97 8.50
N SER A 122 -0.67 1.49 9.70
CA SER A 122 0.32 1.56 10.80
C SER A 122 0.72 0.18 11.30
N ALA A 123 -0.21 -0.79 11.29
CA ALA A 123 0.04 -2.19 11.63
C ALA A 123 0.64 -3.01 10.46
N TYR A 124 0.84 -2.42 9.27
CA TYR A 124 1.22 -3.15 8.05
C TYR A 124 0.26 -4.29 7.67
N ASP A 125 -0.99 -4.23 8.14
CA ASP A 125 -2.01 -5.21 7.83
C ASP A 125 -2.67 -4.91 6.48
N THR A 126 -2.16 -5.56 5.44
CA THR A 126 -2.64 -5.39 4.07
C THR A 126 -4.02 -6.00 3.84
N SER A 127 -4.40 -7.02 4.62
CA SER A 127 -5.69 -7.71 4.48
C SER A 127 -6.85 -6.82 4.91
N HIS A 128 -6.82 -6.37 6.17
CA HIS A 128 -7.85 -5.48 6.70
C HIS A 128 -7.85 -4.11 6.02
N TYR A 129 -6.65 -3.59 5.67
CA TYR A 129 -6.54 -2.38 4.83
C TYR A 129 -7.28 -2.54 3.51
N SER A 130 -7.11 -3.67 2.81
CA SER A 130 -7.77 -3.93 1.53
C SER A 130 -9.28 -3.97 1.66
N SER A 131 -9.77 -4.61 2.73
CA SER A 131 -11.21 -4.71 3.02
C SER A 131 -11.82 -3.34 3.30
N ALA A 132 -11.19 -2.54 4.15
CA ALA A 132 -11.65 -1.18 4.45
C ALA A 132 -11.61 -0.27 3.21
N TYR A 133 -10.55 -0.37 2.41
CA TYR A 133 -10.44 0.38 1.16
C TYR A 133 -11.50 -0.05 0.12
N GLN A 134 -11.87 -1.33 0.11
CA GLN A 134 -12.94 -1.84 -0.78
C GLN A 134 -14.30 -1.22 -0.42
N GLU A 135 -14.65 -1.13 0.87
CA GLU A 135 -15.90 -0.50 1.29
C GLU A 135 -15.92 1.00 0.94
N LEU A 136 -14.85 1.73 1.25
CA LEU A 136 -14.72 3.14 0.86
C LEU A 136 -14.85 3.35 -0.65
N ARG A 137 -14.26 2.46 -1.45
CA ARG A 137 -14.38 2.50 -2.91
C ARG A 137 -15.80 2.21 -3.39
N LYS A 138 -16.51 1.25 -2.76
CA LYS A 138 -17.91 0.96 -3.07
C LYS A 138 -18.81 2.17 -2.81
N GLU A 139 -18.63 2.84 -1.67
CA GLU A 139 -19.36 4.06 -1.34
C GLU A 139 -19.14 5.14 -2.40
N TRP A 140 -17.87 5.36 -2.79
CA TRP A 140 -17.54 6.34 -3.81
C TRP A 140 -18.14 5.98 -5.18
N ILE A 141 -18.00 4.73 -5.62
CA ILE A 141 -18.56 4.25 -6.90
C ILE A 141 -20.08 4.39 -6.89
N SER A 142 -20.75 3.96 -5.82
CA SER A 142 -22.21 4.07 -5.68
C SER A 142 -22.68 5.52 -5.85
N LYS A 143 -21.95 6.47 -5.26
CA LYS A 143 -22.27 7.90 -5.35
C LYS A 143 -22.16 8.47 -6.77
N PHE A 144 -21.20 7.99 -7.55
CA PHE A 144 -20.87 8.54 -8.87
C PHE A 144 -21.18 7.59 -10.04
N ILE A 145 -21.87 6.47 -9.80
CA ILE A 145 -22.07 5.42 -10.81
C ILE A 145 -22.74 5.93 -12.09
N LEU A 146 -23.69 6.84 -11.99
CA LEU A 146 -24.38 7.44 -13.14
C LEU A 146 -23.52 8.42 -13.93
N LEU A 147 -22.53 9.05 -13.28
CA LEU A 147 -21.64 10.02 -13.95
C LEU A 147 -20.50 9.32 -14.71
N ILE A 148 -20.12 8.10 -14.32
CA ILE A 148 -19.00 7.38 -14.93
C ILE A 148 -19.23 7.12 -16.43
N PRO A 149 -20.38 6.57 -16.89
CA PRO A 149 -20.63 6.36 -18.32
C PRO A 149 -20.65 7.67 -19.11
N VAL A 150 -21.23 8.72 -18.54
CA VAL A 150 -21.30 10.05 -19.19
C VAL A 150 -19.88 10.59 -19.39
N PHE A 151 -19.02 10.46 -18.37
CA PHE A 151 -17.64 10.91 -18.44
C PHE A 151 -16.81 10.10 -19.45
N VAL A 152 -17.01 8.80 -19.53
CA VAL A 152 -16.36 7.93 -20.53
C VAL A 152 -16.77 8.36 -21.95
N VAL A 153 -18.06 8.55 -22.19
CA VAL A 153 -18.54 9.02 -23.50
C VAL A 153 -17.97 10.41 -23.85
N ALA A 154 -17.94 11.33 -22.89
CA ALA A 154 -17.36 12.65 -23.09
C ALA A 154 -15.87 12.59 -23.46
N ILE A 155 -15.09 11.73 -22.76
CA ILE A 155 -13.68 11.48 -23.10
C ILE A 155 -13.53 10.92 -24.50
N CYS A 156 -14.32 9.92 -24.89
CA CYS A 156 -14.28 9.33 -26.22
C CYS A 156 -14.58 10.36 -27.33
N LEU A 157 -15.58 11.21 -27.10
CA LEU A 157 -15.92 12.29 -28.05
C LEU A 157 -14.81 13.35 -28.12
N ALA A 158 -14.26 13.75 -26.98
CA ALA A 158 -13.13 14.68 -26.93
C ALA A 158 -11.91 14.11 -27.65
N TRP A 159 -11.61 12.83 -27.43
CA TRP A 159 -10.51 12.12 -28.07
C TRP A 159 -10.67 12.07 -29.60
N THR A 160 -11.85 11.69 -30.09
CA THR A 160 -12.10 11.66 -31.54
C THR A 160 -11.98 13.03 -32.19
N LYS A 161 -12.46 14.10 -31.51
CA LYS A 161 -12.29 15.49 -31.97
C LYS A 161 -10.80 15.90 -31.97
N PHE A 162 -10.07 15.57 -30.91
CA PHE A 162 -8.64 15.82 -30.79
C PHE A 162 -7.85 15.14 -31.91
N MET A 163 -8.09 13.86 -32.18
CA MET A 163 -7.42 13.13 -33.26
C MET A 163 -7.72 13.73 -34.64
N LYS A 164 -8.96 14.12 -34.90
CA LYS A 164 -9.32 14.83 -36.16
C LYS A 164 -8.62 16.19 -36.28
N PHE A 165 -8.48 16.92 -35.18
CA PHE A 165 -7.74 18.18 -35.11
C PHE A 165 -6.24 17.95 -35.38
N ALA A 166 -5.60 17.02 -34.69
CA ALA A 166 -4.18 16.67 -34.88
C ALA A 166 -3.88 16.26 -36.34
N LYS A 167 -4.74 15.43 -36.93
CA LYS A 167 -4.62 15.03 -38.35
C LYS A 167 -4.69 16.21 -39.30
N ARG A 168 -5.64 17.15 -39.07
CA ARG A 168 -5.76 18.39 -39.91
C ARG A 168 -4.53 19.28 -39.78
N VAL A 169 -4.01 19.47 -38.55
CA VAL A 169 -2.81 20.29 -38.32
C VAL A 169 -1.59 19.66 -38.98
N ASN A 170 -1.37 18.35 -38.80
CA ASN A 170 -0.25 17.64 -39.42
C ASN A 170 -0.29 17.70 -40.94
N LYS A 171 -1.48 17.56 -41.55
CA LYS A 171 -1.66 17.71 -43.01
C LYS A 171 -1.33 19.13 -43.49
N ARG A 172 -1.76 20.18 -42.79
CA ARG A 172 -1.43 21.56 -43.11
C ARG A 172 0.06 21.84 -43.03
N VAL A 173 0.73 21.31 -42.01
CA VAL A 173 2.17 21.49 -41.85
C VAL A 173 2.93 20.79 -42.99
N ALA A 174 2.52 19.59 -43.39
CA ALA A 174 3.11 18.86 -44.52
C ALA A 174 3.05 19.64 -45.85
N THR A 175 1.93 20.36 -46.08
CA THR A 175 1.73 21.10 -47.35
C THR A 175 2.26 22.52 -47.33
N SER A 176 2.57 23.11 -46.19
CA SER A 176 2.88 24.56 -46.06
C SER A 176 4.35 24.90 -46.33
N GLY A 177 5.28 23.94 -46.36
CA GLY A 177 6.73 24.18 -46.53
C GLY A 177 7.37 25.04 -45.42
N LYS A 178 6.61 25.49 -44.42
CA LYS A 178 7.08 26.32 -43.31
C LYS A 178 7.59 25.42 -42.16
N LYS A 179 8.59 25.91 -41.42
CA LYS A 179 9.05 25.22 -40.19
C LYS A 179 7.90 25.08 -39.21
N PRO A 180 7.68 23.88 -38.65
CA PRO A 180 6.62 23.66 -37.68
C PRO A 180 6.87 24.42 -36.37
N THR A 181 5.79 24.89 -35.75
CA THR A 181 5.86 25.42 -34.37
C THR A 181 5.99 24.29 -33.36
N TYR A 182 6.50 24.59 -32.15
CA TYR A 182 6.70 23.58 -31.10
C TYR A 182 5.42 22.76 -30.79
N GLY A 183 4.25 23.37 -30.73
CA GLY A 183 3.01 22.64 -30.54
C GLY A 183 2.66 21.69 -31.69
N GLN A 184 3.03 22.05 -32.92
CA GLN A 184 2.87 21.19 -34.11
C GLN A 184 3.85 20.02 -34.10
N GLU A 185 5.09 20.24 -33.62
CA GLU A 185 6.08 19.16 -33.41
C GLU A 185 5.58 18.12 -32.39
N LEU A 186 4.97 18.59 -31.27
CA LEU A 186 4.37 17.69 -30.28
C LEU A 186 3.16 16.93 -30.84
N LEU A 187 2.28 17.59 -31.59
CA LEU A 187 1.15 16.93 -32.24
C LEU A 187 1.60 15.87 -33.25
N TYR A 188 2.73 16.09 -33.90
CA TYR A 188 3.30 15.11 -34.83
C TYR A 188 3.79 13.84 -34.11
N ALA A 189 4.29 13.96 -32.88
CA ALA A 189 4.65 12.80 -32.07
C ALA A 189 3.47 11.85 -31.81
N PHE A 190 2.26 12.38 -31.60
CA PHE A 190 1.04 11.57 -31.54
C PHE A 190 0.75 10.83 -32.87
N HIS A 191 1.04 11.47 -34.02
CA HIS A 191 0.90 10.79 -35.30
C HIS A 191 1.83 9.59 -35.40
N VAL A 192 3.10 9.73 -35.00
CA VAL A 192 4.07 8.63 -35.01
C VAL A 192 3.65 7.47 -34.09
N ILE A 193 3.11 7.77 -32.90
CA ILE A 193 2.64 6.75 -31.95
C ILE A 193 1.50 5.90 -32.53
N PHE A 194 0.53 6.53 -33.20
CA PHE A 194 -0.66 5.84 -33.73
C PHE A 194 -0.51 5.32 -35.17
N HIS A 195 0.49 5.83 -35.91
CA HIS A 195 0.81 5.42 -37.28
C HIS A 195 2.33 5.19 -37.39
N PRO A 196 2.88 4.17 -36.75
CA PRO A 196 4.33 4.02 -36.59
C PRO A 196 5.04 3.85 -37.95
N PHE A 197 4.48 3.08 -38.88
CA PHE A 197 5.11 2.85 -40.18
C PHE A 197 5.24 4.17 -41.00
N ASP A 198 4.15 4.90 -41.17
CA ASP A 198 4.16 6.18 -41.87
C ASP A 198 4.99 7.22 -41.12
N GLY A 199 4.85 7.25 -39.78
CA GLY A 199 5.58 8.18 -38.92
C GLY A 199 7.09 7.98 -38.98
N PHE A 200 7.59 6.74 -38.92
CA PHE A 200 9.03 6.44 -39.05
C PHE A 200 9.53 6.73 -40.46
N TRP A 201 8.74 6.46 -41.49
CA TRP A 201 9.09 6.80 -42.86
C TRP A 201 9.26 8.32 -43.02
N ASP A 202 8.32 9.11 -42.52
CA ASP A 202 8.38 10.58 -42.56
C ASP A 202 9.56 11.13 -41.74
N LEU A 203 9.86 10.53 -40.56
CA LEU A 203 11.03 10.92 -39.76
C LEU A 203 12.33 10.74 -40.53
N LYS A 204 12.46 9.64 -41.29
CA LYS A 204 13.67 9.32 -42.05
C LYS A 204 13.77 10.15 -43.32
N HIS A 205 12.72 10.26 -44.13
CA HIS A 205 12.77 10.84 -45.47
C HIS A 205 12.40 12.33 -45.47
N GLU A 206 11.41 12.74 -44.72
CA GLU A 206 10.96 14.14 -44.63
C GLU A 206 11.66 14.96 -43.55
N LYS A 207 12.53 14.32 -42.74
CA LYS A 207 13.26 14.94 -41.60
C LYS A 207 12.34 15.74 -40.65
N ARG A 208 11.13 15.24 -40.41
CA ARG A 208 10.09 15.89 -39.56
C ARG A 208 10.35 15.71 -38.07
N GLY A 209 11.42 15.00 -37.69
CA GLY A 209 11.77 14.79 -36.27
C GLY A 209 12.21 16.08 -35.60
N SER A 210 11.80 16.23 -34.33
CA SER A 210 12.20 17.33 -33.48
C SER A 210 12.80 16.82 -32.17
N VAL A 211 14.05 17.18 -31.92
CA VAL A 211 14.75 16.83 -30.66
C VAL A 211 14.03 17.44 -29.46
N ARG A 212 13.47 18.68 -29.61
CA ARG A 212 12.72 19.33 -28.54
C ARG A 212 11.45 18.58 -28.17
N ALA A 213 10.69 18.12 -29.18
CA ALA A 213 9.50 17.31 -28.95
C ALA A 213 9.85 15.96 -28.33
N GLY A 214 10.93 15.28 -28.80
CA GLY A 214 11.43 14.04 -28.23
C GLY A 214 11.84 14.17 -26.75
N ALA A 215 12.61 15.22 -26.43
CA ALA A 215 13.01 15.52 -25.06
C ALA A 215 11.82 15.77 -24.13
N THR A 216 10.78 16.47 -24.62
CA THR A 216 9.56 16.69 -23.83
C THR A 216 8.80 15.41 -23.56
N ILE A 217 8.67 14.54 -24.56
CA ILE A 217 8.01 13.23 -24.40
C ILE A 217 8.80 12.36 -23.41
N LEU A 218 10.12 12.36 -23.51
CA LEU A 218 10.98 11.64 -22.56
C LEU A 218 10.77 12.17 -21.13
N GLY A 219 10.72 13.50 -20.95
CA GLY A 219 10.43 14.12 -19.66
C GLY A 219 9.06 13.71 -19.11
N ILE A 220 8.02 13.73 -19.94
CA ILE A 220 6.66 13.26 -19.54
C ILE A 220 6.69 11.77 -19.19
N THR A 221 7.42 10.96 -19.95
CA THR A 221 7.58 9.52 -19.66
C THR A 221 8.22 9.30 -18.29
N ILE A 222 9.33 9.99 -18.00
CA ILE A 222 10.00 9.91 -16.69
C ILE A 222 9.05 10.32 -15.57
N LEU A 223 8.32 11.43 -15.71
CA LEU A 223 7.33 11.88 -14.73
C LEU A 223 6.21 10.86 -14.53
N THR A 224 5.74 10.24 -15.60
CA THR A 224 4.69 9.22 -15.54
C THR A 224 5.20 7.97 -14.80
N PHE A 225 6.42 7.52 -15.08
CA PHE A 225 7.04 6.40 -14.36
C PHE A 225 7.28 6.73 -12.89
N TYR A 226 7.72 7.95 -12.58
CA TYR A 226 7.89 8.39 -11.20
C TYR A 226 6.55 8.45 -10.46
N TYR A 227 5.51 9.04 -11.08
CA TYR A 227 4.17 9.04 -10.51
C TYR A 227 3.65 7.62 -10.29
N ASN A 228 3.87 6.70 -11.23
CA ASN A 228 3.52 5.29 -11.06
C ASN A 228 4.28 4.64 -9.89
N ALA A 229 5.55 5.01 -9.67
CA ALA A 229 6.35 4.47 -8.58
C ALA A 229 5.86 4.93 -7.19
N ILE A 230 5.42 6.19 -7.05
CA ILE A 230 4.92 6.74 -5.78
C ILE A 230 3.40 6.64 -5.62
N GLY A 231 2.66 6.64 -6.72
CA GLY A 231 1.19 6.70 -6.75
C GLY A 231 0.50 5.34 -6.70
N LYS A 232 1.24 4.23 -6.76
CA LYS A 232 0.67 2.90 -6.52
C LYS A 232 0.17 2.83 -5.09
N GLY A 233 -1.06 2.32 -4.90
CA GLY A 233 -1.65 2.17 -3.59
C GLY A 233 -0.78 1.31 -2.66
N TYR A 234 -0.94 1.49 -1.36
CA TYR A 234 -0.18 0.83 -0.29
C TYR A 234 -0.07 -0.69 -0.46
N ILE A 235 -1.11 -1.34 -0.92
CA ILE A 235 -1.15 -2.80 -1.14
C ILE A 235 -0.09 -3.28 -2.15
N VAL A 236 0.14 -2.47 -3.19
CA VAL A 236 1.07 -2.85 -4.29
C VAL A 236 2.48 -2.33 -4.03
N ASN A 237 2.60 -1.21 -3.33
CA ASN A 237 3.87 -0.54 -3.05
C ASN A 237 3.87 0.13 -1.67
N PRO A 238 3.99 -0.64 -0.59
CA PRO A 238 4.01 -0.11 0.78
C PRO A 238 5.20 0.82 1.06
N GLN A 239 6.27 0.72 0.27
CA GLN A 239 7.47 1.56 0.38
C GLN A 239 7.55 2.67 -0.68
N GLY A 240 6.44 2.99 -1.35
CA GLY A 240 6.41 3.96 -2.46
C GLY A 240 6.97 5.35 -2.11
N GLN A 241 6.86 5.76 -0.86
CA GLN A 241 7.42 7.02 -0.35
C GLN A 241 8.97 7.09 -0.39
N TYR A 242 9.65 5.95 -0.49
CA TYR A 242 11.12 5.88 -0.58
C TYR A 242 11.61 5.75 -2.03
N SER A 243 10.72 5.86 -3.03
CA SER A 243 11.10 5.76 -4.44
C SER A 243 11.99 6.94 -4.84
N SER A 244 13.19 6.64 -5.31
CA SER A 244 14.15 7.65 -5.78
C SER A 244 13.84 8.06 -7.23
N ILE A 245 13.73 9.38 -7.48
CA ILE A 245 13.59 9.91 -8.84
C ILE A 245 14.80 9.53 -9.72
N LEU A 246 15.99 9.47 -9.15
CA LEU A 246 17.20 9.09 -9.88
C LEU A 246 17.13 7.65 -10.40
N ALA A 247 16.63 6.73 -9.57
CA ALA A 247 16.45 5.34 -9.99
C ALA A 247 15.45 5.22 -11.16
N VAL A 248 14.38 6.02 -11.14
CA VAL A 248 13.41 6.07 -12.24
C VAL A 248 14.03 6.66 -13.50
N VAL A 249 14.79 7.76 -13.40
CA VAL A 249 15.49 8.35 -14.53
C VAL A 249 16.46 7.34 -15.16
N LEU A 250 17.25 6.65 -14.36
CA LEU A 250 18.20 5.64 -14.84
C LEU A 250 17.46 4.45 -15.49
N SER A 251 16.35 4.00 -14.93
CA SER A 251 15.57 2.87 -15.49
C SER A 251 14.99 3.18 -16.87
N VAL A 252 14.71 4.43 -17.18
CA VAL A 252 14.22 4.87 -18.50
C VAL A 252 15.37 5.23 -19.45
N CYS A 253 16.35 6.00 -18.97
CA CYS A 253 17.41 6.54 -19.82
C CYS A 253 18.48 5.52 -20.20
N VAL A 254 18.84 4.58 -19.30
CA VAL A 254 19.89 3.60 -19.57
C VAL A 254 19.51 2.64 -20.72
N PRO A 255 18.34 1.99 -20.74
CA PRO A 255 17.93 1.15 -21.86
C PRO A 255 17.86 1.93 -23.19
N LEU A 256 17.38 3.18 -23.15
CA LEU A 256 17.32 4.06 -24.32
C LEU A 256 18.72 4.38 -24.86
N ALA A 257 19.65 4.74 -23.98
CA ALA A 257 21.05 5.01 -24.35
C ALA A 257 21.73 3.78 -24.92
N LEU A 258 21.56 2.62 -24.28
CA LEU A 258 22.09 1.35 -24.79
C LEU A 258 21.55 1.01 -26.18
N TRP A 259 20.26 1.23 -26.42
CA TRP A 259 19.63 1.02 -27.71
C TRP A 259 20.19 1.97 -28.77
N ILE A 260 20.40 3.25 -28.45
CA ILE A 260 21.01 4.23 -29.37
C ILE A 260 22.45 3.81 -29.71
N VAL A 261 23.27 3.43 -28.71
CA VAL A 261 24.65 3.00 -28.89
C VAL A 261 24.70 1.72 -29.76
N ALA A 262 23.84 0.74 -29.47
CA ALA A 262 23.77 -0.49 -30.24
C ALA A 262 23.44 -0.22 -31.73
N ASN A 263 22.47 0.66 -32.00
CA ASN A 263 22.15 1.07 -33.38
C ASN A 263 23.28 1.82 -34.04
N TRP A 264 24.00 2.66 -33.31
CA TRP A 264 25.18 3.38 -33.86
C TRP A 264 26.32 2.45 -34.18
N CYS A 265 26.53 1.39 -33.37
CA CYS A 265 27.58 0.38 -33.67
C CYS A 265 27.25 -0.53 -34.86
N LEU A 266 25.96 -0.67 -35.21
CA LEU A 266 25.50 -1.54 -36.31
C LEU A 266 25.33 -0.80 -37.63
N THR A 267 25.44 0.54 -37.65
CA THR A 267 25.32 1.39 -38.84
C THR A 267 26.66 1.91 -39.28
#